data_bf8cbaf573f4f596c47c147a2d7998fb
#
_entry.id   bf8cbaf573f4f596c47c147a2d7998fb
#
_cell.length_a   1.000
_cell.length_b   1.000
_cell.length_c   1.000
_cell.angle_alpha   90.00
_cell.angle_beta   90.00
_cell.angle_gamma   90.00
#
_symmetry.space_group_name_H-M   'P 1'
#
loop_
_entity.id
_entity.type
_entity.pdbx_description
1 polymer ?
#
loop_
_entity_poly.entity_id
_entity_poly.type
_entity_poly.pdbx_seq_one_letter_code
_entity_poly.pdbx_strand_id
1 'polypeptide(L)'
;MMSAVGFDRAEPCLRAGSGTWRMLRGWLLAAAVVLAMGSGRAWAQAECLACHGDKSMQDANGHSLAVDGDKFGKSVHGSMDCKACHADIKEYPHPEKPAKVDCSKCHADPASTLATSVHKSKADHPCTSCHGSAHEIFPKTDSRSAVYPLNVPKTCGQCHGTNGMAAKHGLDTVFPKYMDSIHGFALSKEGLLVAANCQSCHGSHGILSRKDPASPTNKANVAKTCGACHAKIADDYMGGAHGHALAKGDMKAPVCTDCHTAHQILQPTESAFRMQSTPICGSCHKDKLSTYRDTFHSQLGLLGGYVETARCWDCHGAHKILPTANPESPVNQANLVKTCGRCHQGANVNFVQYQPHANAHDRKMNPHLFYIRLFMNLLLASVLTFFVIHTALWLIRARYNQMKHKGEEGGGNA
;
A
#
# COMPACT_ATOMS: atom_id res chain seq x y z
N MET A 1 -49.84 -31.27 23.59
CA MET A 1 -50.84 -32.05 22.80
C MET A 1 -50.08 -32.62 21.62
N MET A 2 -49.65 -33.75 21.80
CA MET A 2 -49.84 -35.13 21.33
C MET A 2 -50.68 -35.20 20.04
N SER A 3 -50.10 -35.72 18.97
CA SER A 3 -50.70 -36.82 18.25
C SER A 3 -49.67 -37.46 17.32
N ALA A 4 -49.41 -38.71 17.57
CA ALA A 4 -48.68 -39.66 16.74
C ALA A 4 -49.71 -40.46 15.89
N VAL A 5 -49.35 -40.88 14.67
CA VAL A 5 -49.86 -41.99 13.87
C VAL A 5 -48.83 -42.11 12.73
N GLY A 6 -48.32 -43.26 12.27
CA GLY A 6 -48.57 -44.66 12.51
C GLY A 6 -47.71 -45.39 11.47
N PHE A 7 -47.08 -46.46 11.90
CA PHE A 7 -46.26 -47.37 11.08
C PHE A 7 -47.13 -48.11 10.06
N ASP A 8 -46.64 -48.31 8.85
CA ASP A 8 -47.01 -49.50 8.07
C ASP A 8 -45.78 -50.12 7.37
N ARG A 9 -45.59 -51.39 7.68
CA ARG A 9 -44.54 -52.26 7.10
C ARG A 9 -45.13 -52.95 5.86
N ALA A 10 -44.35 -53.00 4.80
CA ALA A 10 -44.50 -53.98 3.75
C ALA A 10 -43.14 -54.58 3.39
N GLU A 11 -43.00 -55.83 3.56
CA GLU A 11 -41.83 -56.67 3.30
C GLU A 11 -41.64 -57.01 1.81
N PRO A 12 -40.44 -57.52 1.42
CA PRO A 12 -39.92 -57.46 0.07
C PRO A 12 -40.19 -58.71 -0.77
N CYS A 13 -40.35 -58.50 -2.06
CA CYS A 13 -40.27 -59.59 -3.05
C CYS A 13 -38.87 -59.58 -3.69
N LEU A 14 -38.07 -60.61 -3.31
CA LEU A 14 -36.82 -60.95 -3.99
C LEU A 14 -37.15 -61.58 -5.38
N ARG A 15 -36.70 -60.89 -6.45
CA ARG A 15 -36.46 -61.53 -7.74
C ARG A 15 -34.98 -61.33 -8.12
N ALA A 16 -34.25 -62.42 -8.07
CA ALA A 16 -32.90 -62.51 -8.63
C ALA A 16 -32.97 -62.38 -10.16
N GLY A 17 -32.41 -61.29 -10.66
CA GLY A 17 -32.25 -61.04 -12.08
C GLY A 17 -30.78 -60.98 -12.46
N SER A 18 -30.39 -61.81 -13.40
CA SER A 18 -29.03 -62.05 -13.96
C SER A 18 -28.34 -60.91 -14.66
N GLY A 19 -28.43 -59.70 -14.09
CA GLY A 19 -27.80 -58.44 -14.66
C GLY A 19 -26.47 -58.04 -14.06
N THR A 20 -26.09 -58.58 -12.92
CA THR A 20 -24.94 -58.07 -12.14
C THR A 20 -23.57 -58.40 -12.73
N TRP A 21 -23.47 -59.49 -13.52
CA TRP A 21 -22.18 -59.85 -14.17
C TRP A 21 -21.79 -59.00 -15.36
N ARG A 22 -22.74 -58.34 -16.05
CA ARG A 22 -22.41 -57.45 -17.17
C ARG A 22 -21.95 -56.08 -16.70
N MET A 23 -22.49 -55.58 -15.59
CA MET A 23 -22.01 -54.28 -15.04
C MET A 23 -20.63 -54.39 -14.41
N LEU A 24 -20.29 -55.47 -13.70
CA LEU A 24 -18.95 -55.68 -13.17
C LEU A 24 -17.85 -55.71 -14.26
N ARG A 25 -18.15 -56.38 -15.41
CA ARG A 25 -17.19 -56.39 -16.55
C ARG A 25 -17.00 -55.02 -17.17
N GLY A 26 -18.07 -54.19 -17.25
CA GLY A 26 -17.97 -52.78 -17.72
C GLY A 26 -17.13 -51.92 -16.80
N TRP A 27 -17.25 -52.06 -15.49
CA TRP A 27 -16.46 -51.31 -14.51
C TRP A 27 -15.00 -51.75 -14.45
N LEU A 28 -14.71 -53.03 -14.61
CA LEU A 28 -13.34 -53.54 -14.69
C LEU A 28 -12.64 -53.14 -15.96
N LEU A 29 -13.33 -53.07 -17.10
CA LEU A 29 -12.76 -52.57 -18.35
C LEU A 29 -12.56 -51.04 -18.30
N ALA A 30 -13.48 -50.28 -17.70
CA ALA A 30 -13.31 -48.84 -17.50
C ALA A 30 -12.14 -48.54 -16.54
N ALA A 31 -12.02 -49.31 -15.44
CA ALA A 31 -10.89 -49.16 -14.52
C ALA A 31 -9.53 -49.55 -15.17
N ALA A 32 -9.52 -50.61 -16.01
CA ALA A 32 -8.31 -51.00 -16.75
C ALA A 32 -7.90 -49.94 -17.80
N VAL A 33 -8.85 -49.28 -18.48
CA VAL A 33 -8.60 -48.20 -19.42
C VAL A 33 -8.07 -46.95 -18.69
N VAL A 34 -8.62 -46.62 -17.52
CA VAL A 34 -8.12 -45.49 -16.69
C VAL A 34 -6.73 -45.78 -16.15
N LEU A 35 -6.45 -47.03 -15.72
CA LEU A 35 -5.10 -47.45 -15.31
C LEU A 35 -4.11 -47.48 -16.48
N ALA A 36 -4.52 -47.88 -17.68
CA ALA A 36 -3.66 -47.87 -18.86
C ALA A 36 -3.36 -46.45 -19.40
N MET A 37 -4.32 -45.51 -19.27
CA MET A 37 -4.06 -44.09 -19.62
C MET A 37 -3.17 -43.39 -18.62
N GLY A 38 -3.16 -43.80 -17.34
CA GLY A 38 -2.24 -43.26 -16.32
C GLY A 38 -0.80 -43.73 -16.45
N SER A 39 -0.61 -44.96 -16.94
CA SER A 39 0.74 -45.56 -17.05
C SER A 39 1.57 -45.02 -18.21
N GLY A 40 0.96 -44.62 -19.32
CA GLY A 40 1.71 -44.11 -20.48
C GLY A 40 2.39 -42.75 -20.25
N ARG A 41 1.85 -41.92 -19.33
CA ARG A 41 2.41 -40.59 -18.99
C ARG A 41 3.59 -40.69 -18.02
N ALA A 42 3.58 -41.64 -17.10
CA ALA A 42 4.69 -41.88 -16.18
C ALA A 42 5.96 -42.38 -16.90
N TRP A 43 5.82 -43.04 -18.01
CA TRP A 43 6.95 -43.58 -18.78
C TRP A 43 7.71 -42.50 -19.55
N ALA A 44 7.01 -41.55 -20.17
CA ALA A 44 7.63 -40.48 -20.95
C ALA A 44 8.50 -39.50 -20.09
N GLN A 45 8.12 -39.28 -18.82
CA GLN A 45 8.90 -38.50 -17.87
C GLN A 45 10.08 -39.32 -17.31
N ALA A 46 9.93 -40.61 -17.16
CA ALA A 46 10.95 -41.49 -16.58
C ALA A 46 12.25 -41.52 -17.41
N GLU A 47 12.17 -41.45 -18.76
CA GLU A 47 13.34 -41.41 -19.63
C GLU A 47 14.21 -40.18 -19.35
N CYS A 48 13.65 -38.99 -19.22
CA CYS A 48 14.38 -37.77 -18.94
C CYS A 48 14.93 -37.75 -17.51
N LEU A 49 14.10 -38.16 -16.53
CA LEU A 49 14.46 -38.19 -15.13
C LEU A 49 15.47 -39.26 -14.77
N ALA A 50 15.73 -40.27 -15.65
CA ALA A 50 16.79 -41.24 -15.46
C ALA A 50 18.18 -40.55 -15.40
N CYS A 51 18.36 -39.44 -16.10
CA CYS A 51 19.56 -38.61 -16.05
C CYS A 51 19.32 -37.34 -15.23
N HIS A 52 18.28 -36.56 -15.58
CA HIS A 52 18.00 -35.28 -14.94
C HIS A 52 17.43 -35.38 -13.51
N GLY A 53 17.15 -36.57 -12.99
CA GLY A 53 16.84 -36.81 -11.59
C GLY A 53 18.06 -36.85 -10.68
N ASP A 54 19.26 -36.96 -11.25
CA ASP A 54 20.52 -36.96 -10.49
C ASP A 54 20.89 -35.55 -10.05
N LYS A 55 20.91 -35.30 -8.74
CA LYS A 55 21.23 -34.01 -8.15
C LYS A 55 22.68 -33.55 -8.41
N SER A 56 23.57 -34.45 -8.78
CA SER A 56 24.95 -34.15 -9.11
C SER A 56 25.12 -33.66 -10.55
N MET A 57 24.10 -33.79 -11.40
CA MET A 57 24.18 -33.43 -12.80
C MET A 57 24.32 -31.92 -13.00
N GLN A 58 25.38 -31.50 -13.68
CA GLN A 58 25.72 -30.11 -13.95
C GLN A 58 26.14 -29.91 -15.41
N ASP A 59 25.96 -28.70 -15.92
CA ASP A 59 26.52 -28.27 -17.20
C ASP A 59 28.03 -27.98 -17.09
N ALA A 60 28.66 -27.66 -18.19
CA ALA A 60 30.10 -27.31 -18.26
C ALA A 60 30.46 -26.07 -17.41
N ASN A 61 29.49 -25.24 -16.99
CA ASN A 61 29.68 -24.06 -16.16
C ASN A 61 29.35 -24.32 -14.69
N GLY A 62 28.99 -25.54 -14.31
CA GLY A 62 28.62 -25.91 -12.95
C GLY A 62 27.17 -25.58 -12.54
N HIS A 63 26.32 -25.24 -13.51
CA HIS A 63 24.89 -25.04 -13.22
C HIS A 63 24.19 -26.39 -13.12
N SER A 64 23.37 -26.56 -12.09
CA SER A 64 22.60 -27.78 -11.91
C SER A 64 21.60 -27.99 -13.06
N LEU A 65 21.64 -29.18 -13.65
CA LEU A 65 20.69 -29.65 -14.65
C LEU A 65 19.64 -30.60 -14.02
N ALA A 66 19.71 -30.79 -12.70
CA ALA A 66 18.81 -31.69 -11.99
C ALA A 66 17.40 -31.14 -11.93
N VAL A 67 16.42 -32.02 -12.15
CA VAL A 67 14.98 -31.77 -12.01
C VAL A 67 14.43 -32.64 -10.89
N ASP A 68 13.81 -32.01 -9.89
CA ASP A 68 13.11 -32.72 -8.84
C ASP A 68 11.76 -33.22 -9.39
N GLY A 69 11.71 -34.52 -9.72
CA GLY A 69 10.52 -35.16 -10.31
C GLY A 69 9.28 -35.07 -9.42
N ASP A 70 9.43 -35.12 -8.08
CA ASP A 70 8.31 -35.00 -7.14
C ASP A 70 7.74 -33.60 -7.11
N LYS A 71 8.60 -32.58 -7.16
CA LYS A 71 8.15 -31.19 -7.24
C LYS A 71 7.54 -30.88 -8.60
N PHE A 72 8.16 -31.36 -9.69
CA PHE A 72 7.60 -31.22 -11.03
C PHE A 72 6.22 -31.86 -11.10
N GLY A 73 6.06 -33.11 -10.64
CA GLY A 73 4.77 -33.81 -10.63
C GLY A 73 3.67 -33.08 -9.85
N LYS A 74 4.02 -32.25 -8.87
CA LYS A 74 3.10 -31.41 -8.09
C LYS A 74 2.91 -30.00 -8.68
N SER A 75 3.67 -29.63 -9.71
CA SER A 75 3.55 -28.35 -10.39
C SER A 75 2.30 -28.29 -11.28
N VAL A 76 1.94 -27.07 -11.73
CA VAL A 76 0.81 -26.90 -12.69
C VAL A 76 1.06 -27.59 -14.02
N HIS A 77 2.32 -27.90 -14.34
CA HIS A 77 2.73 -28.60 -15.57
C HIS A 77 3.09 -30.07 -15.33
N GLY A 78 2.91 -30.59 -14.11
CA GLY A 78 3.35 -31.92 -13.70
C GLY A 78 2.74 -33.09 -14.48
N SER A 79 1.62 -32.87 -15.17
CA SER A 79 1.00 -33.85 -16.05
C SER A 79 1.48 -33.80 -17.50
N MET A 80 2.37 -32.86 -17.85
CA MET A 80 2.86 -32.68 -19.21
C MET A 80 4.13 -33.49 -19.46
N ASP A 81 4.32 -33.91 -20.71
CA ASP A 81 5.59 -34.48 -21.17
C ASP A 81 6.68 -33.39 -21.21
N CYS A 82 7.92 -33.76 -20.89
CA CYS A 82 9.08 -32.85 -20.95
C CYS A 82 9.25 -32.26 -22.36
N LYS A 83 9.01 -33.03 -23.40
CA LYS A 83 9.09 -32.59 -24.81
C LYS A 83 7.97 -31.62 -25.20
N ALA A 84 6.90 -31.45 -24.38
CA ALA A 84 5.90 -30.44 -24.65
C ALA A 84 6.51 -29.02 -24.55
N CYS A 85 7.52 -28.85 -23.70
CA CYS A 85 8.27 -27.61 -23.54
C CYS A 85 9.63 -27.68 -24.26
N HIS A 86 10.37 -28.79 -24.16
CA HIS A 86 11.66 -29.06 -24.81
C HIS A 86 11.46 -29.74 -26.16
N ALA A 87 10.72 -29.06 -27.05
CA ALA A 87 10.31 -29.63 -28.35
C ALA A 87 11.44 -29.88 -29.35
N ASP A 88 12.63 -29.32 -29.11
CA ASP A 88 13.83 -29.49 -29.89
C ASP A 88 14.57 -30.79 -29.55
N ILE A 89 14.30 -31.42 -28.41
CA ILE A 89 14.92 -32.69 -28.01
C ILE A 89 14.25 -33.84 -28.75
N LYS A 90 14.99 -34.43 -29.72
CA LYS A 90 14.46 -35.52 -30.57
C LYS A 90 15.05 -36.88 -30.20
N GLU A 91 16.28 -36.92 -29.73
CA GLU A 91 17.05 -38.13 -29.46
C GLU A 91 17.88 -38.03 -28.18
N TYR A 92 18.39 -39.10 -27.68
CA TYR A 92 19.20 -39.21 -26.47
C TYR A 92 20.49 -39.96 -26.76
N PRO A 93 21.71 -39.47 -26.33
CA PRO A 93 21.91 -38.18 -25.68
C PRO A 93 21.62 -36.99 -26.60
N HIS A 94 21.17 -35.87 -26.06
CA HIS A 94 20.86 -34.64 -26.80
C HIS A 94 21.98 -33.61 -26.68
N PRO A 95 22.03 -32.57 -27.55
CA PRO A 95 22.97 -31.47 -27.43
C PRO A 95 22.94 -30.80 -26.05
N GLU A 96 24.11 -30.34 -25.59
CA GLU A 96 24.28 -29.72 -24.27
C GLU A 96 23.40 -28.43 -24.04
N LYS A 97 23.06 -27.74 -25.13
CA LYS A 97 22.25 -26.51 -25.07
C LYS A 97 20.95 -26.69 -25.84
N PRO A 98 19.88 -27.10 -25.17
CA PRO A 98 18.56 -27.10 -25.78
C PRO A 98 18.07 -25.67 -26.07
N ALA A 99 17.13 -25.55 -27.00
CA ALA A 99 16.52 -24.27 -27.33
C ALA A 99 15.77 -23.69 -26.09
N LYS A 100 15.78 -22.37 -26.00
CA LYS A 100 15.04 -21.67 -24.93
C LYS A 100 13.55 -21.94 -25.05
N VAL A 101 12.94 -22.42 -23.97
CA VAL A 101 11.50 -22.71 -23.93
C VAL A 101 10.70 -21.43 -24.12
N ASP A 102 9.74 -21.47 -25.04
CA ASP A 102 8.82 -20.37 -25.31
C ASP A 102 7.46 -20.63 -24.68
N CYS A 103 7.25 -20.00 -23.53
CA CYS A 103 6.00 -20.10 -22.77
C CYS A 103 4.78 -19.53 -23.54
N SER A 104 5.02 -18.60 -24.47
CA SER A 104 3.94 -17.92 -25.23
C SER A 104 3.17 -18.84 -26.15
N LYS A 105 3.72 -19.99 -26.50
CA LYS A 105 3.05 -21.00 -27.33
C LYS A 105 1.76 -21.52 -26.72
N CYS A 106 1.68 -21.55 -25.36
CA CYS A 106 0.50 -21.95 -24.62
C CYS A 106 -0.11 -20.78 -23.82
N HIS A 107 0.70 -19.83 -23.41
CA HIS A 107 0.32 -18.68 -22.59
C HIS A 107 0.36 -17.39 -23.42
N ALA A 108 -0.37 -17.34 -24.54
CA ALA A 108 -0.35 -16.22 -25.49
C ALA A 108 -0.85 -14.91 -24.86
N ASP A 109 -1.98 -14.94 -24.10
CA ASP A 109 -2.59 -13.75 -23.49
C ASP A 109 -1.69 -13.10 -22.43
N PRO A 110 -1.17 -13.83 -21.40
CA PRO A 110 -0.22 -13.23 -20.46
C PRO A 110 1.07 -12.75 -21.14
N ALA A 111 1.55 -13.43 -22.18
CA ALA A 111 2.74 -13.01 -22.91
C ALA A 111 2.52 -11.71 -23.69
N SER A 112 1.39 -11.58 -24.40
CA SER A 112 1.01 -10.35 -25.11
C SER A 112 0.81 -9.18 -24.14
N THR A 113 0.20 -9.43 -22.99
CA THR A 113 0.01 -8.41 -21.95
C THR A 113 1.36 -7.98 -21.36
N LEU A 114 2.27 -8.92 -21.09
CA LEU A 114 3.62 -8.62 -20.63
C LEU A 114 4.41 -7.78 -21.63
N ALA A 115 4.20 -7.98 -22.92
CA ALA A 115 4.86 -7.21 -23.98
C ALA A 115 4.55 -5.70 -23.91
N THR A 116 3.45 -5.30 -23.29
CA THR A 116 3.09 -3.89 -23.04
C THR A 116 3.58 -3.37 -21.70
N SER A 117 4.05 -4.26 -20.82
CA SER A 117 4.48 -3.95 -19.47
C SER A 117 5.80 -3.19 -19.43
N VAL A 118 6.04 -2.45 -18.35
CA VAL A 118 7.36 -1.89 -18.01
C VAL A 118 8.42 -2.97 -17.77
N HIS A 119 8.02 -4.23 -17.59
CA HIS A 119 8.90 -5.40 -17.38
C HIS A 119 9.24 -6.18 -18.66
N LYS A 120 8.71 -5.79 -19.81
CA LYS A 120 8.85 -6.52 -21.09
C LYS A 120 10.27 -6.90 -21.51
N SER A 121 11.28 -6.13 -21.08
CA SER A 121 12.69 -6.32 -21.48
C SER A 121 13.66 -6.39 -20.30
N LYS A 122 13.15 -6.67 -19.08
CA LYS A 122 13.96 -6.53 -17.85
C LYS A 122 14.63 -7.82 -17.37
N ALA A 123 14.33 -8.97 -17.97
CA ALA A 123 14.94 -10.25 -17.62
C ALA A 123 15.09 -11.15 -18.86
N ASP A 124 16.13 -11.99 -18.88
CA ASP A 124 16.32 -13.00 -19.90
C ASP A 124 15.21 -14.06 -19.89
N HIS A 125 14.61 -14.27 -18.72
CA HIS A 125 13.49 -15.17 -18.49
C HIS A 125 12.34 -14.44 -17.76
N PRO A 126 11.55 -13.62 -18.45
CA PRO A 126 10.59 -12.72 -17.80
C PRO A 126 9.49 -13.47 -17.04
N CYS A 127 9.08 -14.66 -17.48
CA CYS A 127 8.05 -15.45 -16.81
C CYS A 127 8.57 -16.03 -15.50
N THR A 128 9.71 -16.74 -15.54
CA THR A 128 10.28 -17.44 -14.39
C THR A 128 10.86 -16.51 -13.33
N SER A 129 11.20 -15.28 -13.69
CA SER A 129 11.62 -14.24 -12.73
C SER A 129 10.55 -13.94 -11.67
N CYS A 130 9.26 -14.14 -12.02
CA CYS A 130 8.14 -13.94 -11.11
C CYS A 130 7.50 -15.25 -10.64
N HIS A 131 7.39 -16.24 -11.54
CA HIS A 131 6.73 -17.53 -11.25
C HIS A 131 7.63 -18.56 -10.60
N GLY A 132 8.94 -18.32 -10.53
CA GLY A 132 9.93 -19.26 -10.03
C GLY A 132 10.43 -20.24 -11.10
N SER A 133 11.10 -21.32 -10.67
CA SER A 133 11.64 -22.35 -11.57
C SER A 133 10.54 -22.94 -12.46
N ALA A 134 10.80 -23.06 -13.75
CA ALA A 134 9.83 -23.60 -14.72
C ALA A 134 9.33 -25.03 -14.35
N HIS A 135 10.17 -25.81 -13.66
CA HIS A 135 9.82 -27.15 -13.19
C HIS A 135 9.08 -27.19 -11.86
N GLU A 136 8.97 -26.04 -11.15
CA GLU A 136 8.37 -25.93 -9.82
C GLU A 136 7.30 -24.80 -9.75
N ILE A 137 6.59 -24.54 -10.86
CA ILE A 137 5.52 -23.53 -10.86
C ILE A 137 4.27 -24.13 -10.19
N PHE A 138 3.95 -23.64 -9.00
CA PHE A 138 2.76 -24.04 -8.25
C PHE A 138 1.57 -23.12 -8.54
N PRO A 139 0.33 -23.62 -8.36
CA PRO A 139 -0.88 -22.78 -8.46
C PRO A 139 -0.79 -21.58 -7.51
N LYS A 140 -1.39 -20.45 -7.89
CA LYS A 140 -1.44 -19.23 -7.03
C LYS A 140 -2.11 -19.45 -5.67
N THR A 141 -2.84 -20.54 -5.50
CA THR A 141 -3.49 -20.96 -4.25
C THR A 141 -2.60 -21.83 -3.36
N ASP A 142 -1.46 -22.30 -3.87
CA ASP A 142 -0.48 -23.09 -3.11
C ASP A 142 0.52 -22.15 -2.42
N SER A 143 0.74 -22.33 -1.13
CA SER A 143 1.66 -21.48 -0.36
C SER A 143 3.13 -21.54 -0.81
N ARG A 144 3.50 -22.57 -1.59
CA ARG A 144 4.82 -22.71 -2.22
C ARG A 144 4.99 -21.84 -3.46
N SER A 145 3.89 -21.39 -4.07
CA SER A 145 3.92 -20.59 -5.28
C SER A 145 4.60 -19.23 -5.03
N ALA A 146 5.52 -18.83 -5.90
CA ALA A 146 6.13 -17.49 -5.86
C ALA A 146 5.10 -16.36 -5.99
N VAL A 147 3.94 -16.64 -6.59
CA VAL A 147 2.83 -15.69 -6.77
C VAL A 147 1.65 -15.96 -5.82
N TYR A 148 1.85 -16.76 -4.77
CA TYR A 148 0.91 -16.87 -3.67
C TYR A 148 0.80 -15.51 -2.94
N PRO A 149 -0.38 -15.07 -2.50
CA PRO A 149 -0.56 -13.70 -1.95
C PRO A 149 0.50 -13.26 -0.93
N LEU A 150 0.88 -14.14 0.02
CA LEU A 150 1.93 -13.85 1.02
C LEU A 150 3.33 -13.76 0.42
N ASN A 151 3.57 -14.39 -0.72
CA ASN A 151 4.89 -14.43 -1.37
C ASN A 151 5.09 -13.30 -2.38
N VAL A 152 4.00 -12.75 -2.93
CA VAL A 152 4.05 -11.66 -3.93
C VAL A 152 4.96 -10.50 -3.50
N PRO A 153 4.87 -9.95 -2.27
CA PRO A 153 5.76 -8.86 -1.86
C PRO A 153 7.24 -9.25 -1.90
N LYS A 154 7.58 -10.48 -1.50
CA LYS A 154 8.95 -10.99 -1.53
C LYS A 154 9.44 -11.16 -2.96
N THR A 155 8.60 -11.69 -3.84
CA THR A 155 8.90 -11.88 -5.26
C THR A 155 9.19 -10.54 -5.94
N CYS A 156 8.35 -9.54 -5.74
CA CYS A 156 8.59 -8.18 -6.24
C CYS A 156 9.81 -7.54 -5.57
N GLY A 157 9.98 -7.77 -4.26
CA GLY A 157 11.07 -7.25 -3.44
C GLY A 157 12.46 -7.71 -3.86
N GLN A 158 12.58 -8.84 -4.58
CA GLN A 158 13.87 -9.29 -5.13
C GLN A 158 14.51 -8.23 -6.03
N CYS A 159 13.70 -7.44 -6.74
CA CYS A 159 14.17 -6.34 -7.59
C CYS A 159 13.81 -4.97 -7.03
N HIS A 160 12.67 -4.83 -6.35
CA HIS A 160 12.16 -3.57 -5.77
C HIS A 160 12.51 -3.41 -4.28
N GLY A 161 13.43 -4.19 -3.75
CA GLY A 161 13.95 -4.08 -2.39
C GLY A 161 15.20 -3.19 -2.33
N THR A 162 16.07 -3.45 -1.34
CA THR A 162 17.26 -2.66 -1.06
C THR A 162 18.48 -3.01 -1.93
N ASN A 163 18.33 -3.84 -2.96
CA ASN A 163 19.42 -4.22 -3.84
C ASN A 163 19.80 -3.12 -4.84
N GLY A 164 20.97 -3.24 -5.46
CA GLY A 164 21.52 -2.23 -6.36
C GLY A 164 20.67 -1.92 -7.60
N MET A 165 19.80 -2.84 -8.05
CA MET A 165 18.89 -2.61 -9.16
C MET A 165 17.77 -1.64 -8.74
N ALA A 166 17.19 -1.85 -7.58
CA ALA A 166 16.16 -0.96 -7.04
C ALA A 166 16.69 0.46 -6.84
N ALA A 167 17.88 0.61 -6.27
CA ALA A 167 18.53 1.90 -6.04
C ALA A 167 18.77 2.69 -7.34
N LYS A 168 19.20 2.03 -8.42
CA LYS A 168 19.39 2.68 -9.74
C LYS A 168 18.11 3.32 -10.30
N HIS A 169 16.94 2.87 -9.87
CA HIS A 169 15.63 3.37 -10.30
C HIS A 169 14.87 4.15 -9.22
N GLY A 170 15.49 4.40 -8.05
CA GLY A 170 14.84 5.05 -6.92
C GLY A 170 13.70 4.23 -6.31
N LEU A 171 13.79 2.90 -6.37
CA LEU A 171 12.76 1.95 -5.93
C LEU A 171 13.18 1.16 -4.68
N ASP A 172 14.35 1.42 -4.13
CA ASP A 172 14.95 0.73 -2.99
C ASP A 172 14.16 0.82 -1.69
N THR A 173 13.31 1.84 -1.57
CA THR A 173 12.44 2.03 -0.40
C THR A 173 11.02 1.47 -0.57
N VAL A 174 10.65 0.97 -1.76
CA VAL A 174 9.27 0.57 -2.06
C VAL A 174 8.85 -0.65 -1.24
N PHE A 175 9.66 -1.72 -1.25
CA PHE A 175 9.36 -2.94 -0.50
C PHE A 175 9.37 -2.72 1.02
N PRO A 176 10.38 -2.09 1.65
CA PRO A 176 10.34 -1.79 3.06
C PRO A 176 9.13 -0.95 3.46
N LYS A 177 8.82 0.12 2.73
CA LYS A 177 7.65 0.97 3.00
C LYS A 177 6.33 0.22 2.90
N TYR A 178 6.20 -0.70 1.94
CA TYR A 178 5.01 -1.55 1.86
C TYR A 178 4.91 -2.48 3.08
N MET A 179 6.01 -3.09 3.50
CA MET A 179 6.01 -3.99 4.67
C MET A 179 5.65 -3.26 5.97
N ASP A 180 5.98 -1.97 6.08
CA ASP A 180 5.60 -1.08 7.20
C ASP A 180 4.18 -0.51 7.07
N SER A 181 3.47 -0.78 5.97
CA SER A 181 2.11 -0.30 5.76
C SER A 181 1.07 -1.19 6.46
N ILE A 182 -0.12 -0.62 6.67
CA ILE A 182 -1.25 -1.41 7.19
C ILE A 182 -1.59 -2.62 6.30
N HIS A 183 -1.47 -2.49 4.97
CA HIS A 183 -1.68 -3.60 4.05
C HIS A 183 -0.60 -4.68 4.18
N GLY A 184 0.67 -4.27 4.25
CA GLY A 184 1.79 -5.18 4.44
C GLY A 184 1.73 -5.89 5.78
N PHE A 185 1.35 -5.18 6.85
CA PHE A 185 1.14 -5.74 8.17
C PHE A 185 -0.01 -6.75 8.18
N ALA A 186 -1.18 -6.38 7.67
CA ALA A 186 -2.34 -7.26 7.62
C ALA A 186 -2.05 -8.54 6.80
N LEU A 187 -1.33 -8.41 5.68
CA LEU A 187 -0.94 -9.55 4.87
C LEU A 187 0.08 -10.43 5.60
N SER A 188 1.19 -9.85 6.08
CA SER A 188 2.37 -10.62 6.51
C SER A 188 2.34 -11.05 7.98
N LYS A 189 1.67 -10.29 8.86
CA LYS A 189 1.61 -10.55 10.30
C LYS A 189 0.28 -11.16 10.72
N GLU A 190 -0.81 -10.71 10.13
CA GLU A 190 -2.15 -11.23 10.44
C GLU A 190 -2.58 -12.38 9.50
N GLY A 191 -1.84 -12.60 8.41
CA GLY A 191 -2.15 -13.65 7.44
C GLY A 191 -3.40 -13.39 6.61
N LEU A 192 -3.85 -12.14 6.52
CA LEU A 192 -5.05 -11.74 5.78
C LEU A 192 -4.78 -11.77 4.27
N LEU A 193 -5.04 -12.90 3.62
CA LEU A 193 -4.72 -13.13 2.19
C LEU A 193 -5.41 -12.18 1.22
N VAL A 194 -6.52 -11.54 1.64
CA VAL A 194 -7.26 -10.55 0.85
C VAL A 194 -6.72 -9.13 1.02
N ALA A 195 -5.77 -8.92 1.94
CA ALA A 195 -5.10 -7.63 2.08
C ALA A 195 -4.37 -7.28 0.78
N ALA A 196 -4.39 -5.99 0.43
CA ALA A 196 -3.79 -5.53 -0.82
C ALA A 196 -2.28 -5.79 -0.83
N ASN A 197 -1.80 -6.41 -1.90
CA ASN A 197 -0.38 -6.58 -2.20
C ASN A 197 0.00 -5.82 -3.48
N CYS A 198 1.23 -5.98 -3.97
CA CYS A 198 1.73 -5.25 -5.12
C CYS A 198 0.81 -5.36 -6.34
N GLN A 199 0.30 -6.58 -6.62
CA GLN A 199 -0.57 -6.85 -7.77
C GLN A 199 -1.94 -6.19 -7.64
N SER A 200 -2.44 -6.00 -6.43
CA SER A 200 -3.76 -5.41 -6.19
C SER A 200 -3.85 -3.96 -6.72
N CYS A 201 -2.73 -3.25 -6.70
CA CYS A 201 -2.64 -1.86 -7.17
C CYS A 201 -2.02 -1.74 -8.56
N HIS A 202 -1.01 -2.56 -8.87
CA HIS A 202 -0.22 -2.43 -10.10
C HIS A 202 -0.66 -3.39 -11.22
N GLY A 203 -1.52 -4.36 -10.92
CA GLY A 203 -1.79 -5.48 -11.82
C GLY A 203 -0.67 -6.51 -11.79
N SER A 204 -0.72 -7.50 -12.71
CA SER A 204 0.26 -8.59 -12.75
C SER A 204 1.13 -8.56 -14.00
N HIS A 205 0.62 -8.97 -15.16
CA HIS A 205 1.40 -9.07 -16.39
C HIS A 205 1.56 -7.73 -17.11
N GLY A 206 0.49 -6.92 -17.18
CA GLY A 206 0.47 -5.61 -17.85
C GLY A 206 0.78 -4.45 -16.90
N ILE A 207 1.87 -4.50 -16.15
CA ILE A 207 2.24 -3.43 -15.23
C ILE A 207 2.69 -2.22 -16.04
N LEU A 208 1.90 -1.14 -15.97
CA LEU A 208 2.14 0.10 -16.71
C LEU A 208 2.79 1.17 -15.83
N SER A 209 3.50 2.10 -16.47
CA SER A 209 4.01 3.28 -15.78
C SER A 209 2.84 4.10 -15.21
N ARG A 210 3.02 4.68 -14.02
CA ARG A 210 2.03 5.60 -13.44
C ARG A 210 1.68 6.81 -14.34
N LYS A 211 2.53 7.10 -15.32
CA LYS A 211 2.29 8.17 -16.32
C LYS A 211 1.34 7.74 -17.43
N ASP A 212 1.18 6.44 -17.63
CA ASP A 212 0.28 5.90 -18.63
C ASP A 212 -1.18 6.09 -18.17
N PRO A 213 -2.05 6.68 -19.01
CA PRO A 213 -3.45 6.87 -18.65
C PRO A 213 -4.21 5.57 -18.34
N ALA A 214 -3.79 4.44 -18.92
CA ALA A 214 -4.38 3.13 -18.66
C ALA A 214 -3.88 2.47 -17.37
N SER A 215 -2.82 2.99 -16.75
CA SER A 215 -2.27 2.42 -15.51
C SER A 215 -3.28 2.53 -14.37
N PRO A 216 -3.51 1.45 -13.60
CA PRO A 216 -4.32 1.52 -12.37
C PRO A 216 -3.77 2.53 -11.36
N THR A 217 -2.45 2.77 -11.37
CA THR A 217 -1.78 3.73 -10.48
C THR A 217 -1.61 5.13 -11.10
N ASN A 218 -2.19 5.37 -12.29
CA ASN A 218 -2.30 6.73 -12.82
C ASN A 218 -3.18 7.58 -11.91
N LYS A 219 -2.84 8.85 -11.73
CA LYS A 219 -3.57 9.75 -10.82
C LYS A 219 -5.09 9.75 -11.04
N ALA A 220 -5.52 9.73 -12.29
CA ALA A 220 -6.94 9.68 -12.65
C ALA A 220 -7.63 8.37 -12.20
N ASN A 221 -6.89 7.28 -12.07
CA ASN A 221 -7.43 5.95 -11.78
C ASN A 221 -7.28 5.54 -10.30
N VAL A 222 -6.49 6.26 -9.50
CA VAL A 222 -6.19 5.89 -8.09
C VAL A 222 -7.47 5.68 -7.27
N ALA A 223 -8.45 6.58 -7.38
CA ALA A 223 -9.70 6.46 -6.63
C ALA A 223 -10.46 5.16 -6.98
N LYS A 224 -10.49 4.77 -8.26
CA LYS A 224 -11.08 3.51 -8.72
C LYS A 224 -10.30 2.31 -8.22
N THR A 225 -8.98 2.36 -8.23
CA THR A 225 -8.10 1.28 -7.78
C THR A 225 -8.27 1.02 -6.29
N CYS A 226 -8.23 2.06 -5.45
CA CYS A 226 -8.49 1.94 -4.02
C CYS A 226 -9.94 1.52 -3.75
N GLY A 227 -10.89 2.07 -4.51
CA GLY A 227 -12.33 1.81 -4.41
C GLY A 227 -12.73 0.36 -4.69
N ALA A 228 -11.89 -0.44 -5.36
CA ALA A 228 -12.14 -1.87 -5.56
C ALA A 228 -12.33 -2.63 -4.24
N CYS A 229 -11.71 -2.16 -3.15
CA CYS A 229 -11.88 -2.69 -1.80
C CYS A 229 -12.50 -1.65 -0.85
N HIS A 230 -12.17 -0.38 -1.02
CA HIS A 230 -12.64 0.74 -0.20
C HIS A 230 -13.78 1.51 -0.88
N ALA A 231 -14.82 0.82 -1.36
CA ALA A 231 -15.88 1.38 -2.19
C ALA A 231 -16.54 2.61 -1.57
N LYS A 232 -17.01 2.50 -0.29
CA LYS A 232 -17.66 3.61 0.41
C LYS A 232 -16.77 4.84 0.53
N ILE A 233 -15.47 4.65 0.77
CA ILE A 233 -14.50 5.74 0.90
C ILE A 233 -14.26 6.42 -0.46
N ALA A 234 -14.20 5.62 -1.53
CA ALA A 234 -14.08 6.15 -2.88
C ALA A 234 -15.33 6.96 -3.28
N ASP A 235 -16.53 6.49 -2.96
CA ASP A 235 -17.79 7.22 -3.20
C ASP A 235 -17.82 8.54 -2.43
N ASP A 236 -17.44 8.53 -1.16
CA ASP A 236 -17.36 9.74 -0.33
C ASP A 236 -16.35 10.74 -0.91
N TYR A 237 -15.17 10.26 -1.33
CA TYR A 237 -14.18 11.11 -1.98
C TYR A 237 -14.70 11.72 -3.28
N MET A 238 -15.31 10.90 -4.15
CA MET A 238 -15.88 11.37 -5.43
C MET A 238 -17.03 12.36 -5.23
N GLY A 239 -17.81 12.24 -4.13
CA GLY A 239 -18.85 13.19 -3.73
C GLY A 239 -18.30 14.46 -3.05
N GLY A 240 -17.01 14.56 -2.79
CA GLY A 240 -16.34 15.71 -2.19
C GLY A 240 -15.75 16.69 -3.21
N ALA A 241 -15.28 17.83 -2.72
CA ALA A 241 -14.70 18.90 -3.56
C ALA A 241 -13.49 18.43 -4.37
N HIS A 242 -12.63 17.61 -3.77
CA HIS A 242 -11.43 17.08 -4.43
C HIS A 242 -11.79 16.08 -5.55
N GLY A 243 -12.72 15.17 -5.30
CA GLY A 243 -13.20 14.23 -6.32
C GLY A 243 -13.92 14.92 -7.46
N HIS A 244 -14.74 15.93 -7.17
CA HIS A 244 -15.38 16.75 -8.19
C HIS A 244 -14.36 17.52 -9.06
N ALA A 245 -13.29 18.05 -8.46
CA ALA A 245 -12.23 18.71 -9.21
C ALA A 245 -11.48 17.72 -10.12
N LEU A 246 -11.14 16.54 -9.60
CA LEU A 246 -10.52 15.48 -10.39
C LEU A 246 -11.40 15.04 -11.56
N ALA A 247 -12.71 14.85 -11.34
CA ALA A 247 -13.67 14.44 -12.35
C ALA A 247 -13.81 15.49 -13.47
N LYS A 248 -13.55 16.77 -13.18
CA LYS A 248 -13.48 17.86 -14.16
C LYS A 248 -12.12 17.96 -14.88
N GLY A 249 -11.19 17.04 -14.60
CA GLY A 249 -9.88 17.00 -15.24
C GLY A 249 -8.80 17.83 -14.53
N ASP A 250 -9.07 18.37 -13.35
CA ASP A 250 -8.03 19.06 -12.56
C ASP A 250 -7.06 18.07 -11.96
N MET A 251 -5.94 17.85 -12.65
CA MET A 251 -4.88 16.95 -12.19
C MET A 251 -4.07 17.49 -10.98
N LYS A 252 -4.35 18.71 -10.50
CA LYS A 252 -3.80 19.22 -9.25
C LYS A 252 -4.61 18.78 -8.04
N ALA A 253 -5.88 18.37 -8.23
CA ALA A 253 -6.70 17.84 -7.16
C ALA A 253 -6.01 16.65 -6.49
N PRO A 254 -5.94 16.58 -5.15
CA PRO A 254 -5.32 15.46 -4.46
C PRO A 254 -6.15 14.19 -4.61
N VAL A 255 -5.47 13.04 -4.72
CA VAL A 255 -6.08 11.71 -4.70
C VAL A 255 -5.67 10.95 -3.44
N CYS A 256 -6.15 9.73 -3.26
CA CYS A 256 -5.92 8.93 -2.04
C CYS A 256 -4.44 8.91 -1.63
N THR A 257 -3.54 8.70 -2.61
CA THR A 257 -2.09 8.61 -2.36
C THR A 257 -1.40 9.93 -2.02
N ASP A 258 -2.05 11.07 -2.28
CA ASP A 258 -1.50 12.38 -1.89
C ASP A 258 -1.69 12.65 -0.39
N CYS A 259 -2.67 11.96 0.24
CA CYS A 259 -2.92 12.04 1.69
C CYS A 259 -2.36 10.84 2.45
N HIS A 260 -2.52 9.62 1.90
CA HIS A 260 -2.15 8.36 2.57
C HIS A 260 -0.81 7.80 2.12
N THR A 261 -0.10 8.46 1.19
CA THR A 261 1.06 7.92 0.48
C THR A 261 0.71 6.70 -0.39
N ALA A 262 1.69 6.14 -1.10
CA ALA A 262 1.43 5.01 -2.01
C ALA A 262 1.82 3.66 -1.40
N HIS A 263 2.97 3.56 -0.75
CA HIS A 263 3.52 2.30 -0.27
C HIS A 263 3.51 2.20 1.27
N GLN A 264 3.82 3.27 1.99
CA GLN A 264 3.74 3.31 3.44
C GLN A 264 2.40 3.90 3.89
N ILE A 265 1.32 3.15 3.67
CA ILE A 265 -0.02 3.57 4.08
C ILE A 265 -0.17 3.30 5.57
N LEU A 266 -0.17 4.36 6.37
CA LEU A 266 -0.33 4.27 7.82
C LEU A 266 -1.81 4.14 8.20
N GLN A 267 -2.07 3.50 9.33
CA GLN A 267 -3.42 3.46 9.90
C GLN A 267 -3.82 4.87 10.36
N PRO A 268 -5.04 5.36 10.01
CA PRO A 268 -5.45 6.73 10.34
C PRO A 268 -5.54 7.02 11.86
N THR A 269 -5.68 5.99 12.68
CA THR A 269 -5.70 6.09 14.16
C THR A 269 -4.30 6.23 14.75
N GLU A 270 -3.24 5.94 13.99
CA GLU A 270 -1.88 6.09 14.49
C GLU A 270 -1.49 7.55 14.68
N SER A 271 -0.80 7.81 15.79
CA SER A 271 -0.28 9.15 16.11
C SER A 271 0.59 9.72 14.99
N ALA A 272 1.40 8.89 14.33
CA ALA A 272 2.24 9.28 13.21
C ALA A 272 1.42 9.85 12.03
N PHE A 273 0.32 9.19 11.65
CA PHE A 273 -0.56 9.69 10.60
C PHE A 273 -1.27 10.99 11.02
N ARG A 274 -1.80 11.02 12.25
CA ARG A 274 -2.47 12.22 12.78
C ARG A 274 -1.53 13.43 12.77
N MET A 275 -0.28 13.27 13.19
CA MET A 275 0.72 14.35 13.18
C MET A 275 1.07 14.83 11.76
N GLN A 276 1.14 13.93 10.79
CA GLN A 276 1.45 14.27 9.40
C GLN A 276 0.29 14.90 8.63
N SER A 277 -0.95 14.71 9.06
CA SER A 277 -2.13 15.13 8.31
C SER A 277 -2.24 16.64 8.10
N THR A 278 -1.91 17.45 9.09
CA THR A 278 -1.97 18.92 8.98
C THR A 278 -0.96 19.48 7.96
N PRO A 279 0.34 19.10 7.96
CA PRO A 279 1.27 19.44 6.88
C PRO A 279 0.80 18.98 5.49
N ILE A 280 0.19 17.80 5.39
CA ILE A 280 -0.34 17.27 4.11
C ILE A 280 -1.39 18.23 3.54
N CYS A 281 -2.42 18.57 4.31
CA CYS A 281 -3.43 19.55 3.88
C CYS A 281 -2.80 20.90 3.53
N GLY A 282 -1.90 21.37 4.38
CA GLY A 282 -1.21 22.65 4.25
C GLY A 282 -0.25 22.76 3.09
N SER A 283 0.18 21.64 2.49
CA SER A 283 1.04 21.66 1.30
C SER A 283 0.39 22.37 0.12
N CYS A 284 -0.93 22.25 0.00
CA CYS A 284 -1.76 22.93 -0.99
C CYS A 284 -2.50 24.15 -0.39
N HIS A 285 -3.08 24.01 0.81
CA HIS A 285 -3.87 25.05 1.49
C HIS A 285 -3.00 25.91 2.42
N LYS A 286 -1.96 26.55 1.86
CA LYS A 286 -0.94 27.30 2.63
C LYS A 286 -1.53 28.41 3.49
N ASP A 287 -2.47 29.19 2.95
CA ASP A 287 -3.10 30.31 3.66
C ASP A 287 -3.94 29.80 4.84
N LYS A 288 -4.62 28.66 4.66
CA LYS A 288 -5.43 28.06 5.74
C LYS A 288 -4.54 27.40 6.79
N LEU A 289 -3.41 26.82 6.39
CA LEU A 289 -2.42 26.31 7.33
C LEU A 289 -1.83 27.44 8.18
N SER A 290 -1.50 28.61 7.58
CA SER A 290 -0.92 29.73 8.32
C SER A 290 -1.87 30.23 9.42
N THR A 291 -3.15 30.44 9.08
CA THR A 291 -4.17 30.88 10.05
C THR A 291 -4.51 29.80 11.07
N TYR A 292 -4.52 28.51 10.67
CA TYR A 292 -4.73 27.41 11.60
C TYR A 292 -3.60 27.33 12.64
N ARG A 293 -2.33 27.58 12.26
CA ARG A 293 -1.17 27.59 13.17
C ARG A 293 -1.31 28.58 14.31
N ASP A 294 -2.06 29.65 14.12
CA ASP A 294 -2.34 30.65 15.15
C ASP A 294 -3.44 30.21 16.12
N THR A 295 -4.13 29.08 15.83
CA THR A 295 -5.19 28.56 16.71
C THR A 295 -4.63 27.79 17.90
N PHE A 296 -5.40 27.75 18.98
CA PHE A 296 -5.06 26.96 20.15
C PHE A 296 -4.96 25.46 19.85
N HIS A 297 -5.82 24.93 18.96
CA HIS A 297 -5.77 23.54 18.51
C HIS A 297 -4.40 23.19 17.88
N SER A 298 -3.91 24.06 16.99
CA SER A 298 -2.63 23.83 16.36
C SER A 298 -1.45 23.95 17.32
N GLN A 299 -1.48 24.96 18.20
CA GLN A 299 -0.41 25.19 19.16
C GLN A 299 -0.29 24.04 20.16
N LEU A 300 -1.38 23.53 20.69
CA LEU A 300 -1.39 22.34 21.55
C LEU A 300 -0.81 21.11 20.83
N GLY A 301 -1.17 20.91 19.56
CA GLY A 301 -0.66 19.81 18.78
C GLY A 301 0.80 19.93 18.39
N LEU A 302 1.26 21.14 17.99
CA LEU A 302 2.62 21.37 17.51
C LEU A 302 3.62 21.60 18.64
N LEU A 303 3.27 22.37 19.65
CA LEU A 303 4.16 22.76 20.75
C LEU A 303 4.00 21.84 21.97
N GLY A 304 2.78 21.41 22.27
CA GLY A 304 2.46 20.55 23.40
C GLY A 304 2.52 19.05 23.10
N GLY A 305 2.65 18.64 21.82
CA GLY A 305 2.69 17.22 21.42
C GLY A 305 1.36 16.49 21.60
N TYR A 306 0.25 17.19 21.83
CA TYR A 306 -1.06 16.56 22.02
C TYR A 306 -1.62 16.06 20.67
N VAL A 307 -1.63 14.75 20.50
CA VAL A 307 -2.09 14.09 19.26
C VAL A 307 -3.60 14.26 19.06
N GLU A 308 -4.37 14.31 20.15
CA GLU A 308 -5.86 14.34 20.14
C GLU A 308 -6.44 15.72 19.85
N THR A 309 -5.62 16.75 19.59
CA THR A 309 -6.14 18.07 19.19
C THR A 309 -6.80 18.01 17.83
N ALA A 310 -7.82 18.85 17.62
CA ALA A 310 -8.56 18.93 16.38
C ALA A 310 -7.64 19.29 15.20
N ARG A 311 -7.66 18.49 14.16
CA ARG A 311 -6.92 18.68 12.89
C ARG A 311 -7.88 19.19 11.81
N CYS A 312 -7.36 19.47 10.64
CA CYS A 312 -8.18 19.97 9.52
C CYS A 312 -9.41 19.07 9.26
N TRP A 313 -9.21 17.76 9.22
CA TRP A 313 -10.28 16.79 8.97
C TRP A 313 -11.33 16.68 10.08
N ASP A 314 -10.96 16.99 11.32
CA ASP A 314 -11.91 16.88 12.44
C ASP A 314 -13.04 17.90 12.29
N CYS A 315 -12.76 19.02 11.61
CA CYS A 315 -13.76 20.03 11.27
C CYS A 315 -14.34 19.83 9.87
N HIS A 316 -13.47 19.62 8.85
CA HIS A 316 -13.85 19.60 7.43
C HIS A 316 -14.32 18.24 6.92
N GLY A 317 -14.13 17.16 7.70
CA GLY A 317 -14.25 15.79 7.23
C GLY A 317 -12.98 15.33 6.50
N ALA A 318 -12.87 14.01 6.28
CA ALA A 318 -11.68 13.41 5.69
C ALA A 318 -11.82 13.15 4.17
N HIS A 319 -12.87 12.42 3.76
CA HIS A 319 -13.04 11.98 2.37
C HIS A 319 -14.09 12.79 1.62
N LYS A 320 -15.30 12.97 2.18
CA LYS A 320 -16.33 13.83 1.62
C LYS A 320 -16.14 15.27 2.13
N ILE A 321 -15.08 15.94 1.70
CA ILE A 321 -14.82 17.33 2.04
C ILE A 321 -15.71 18.22 1.18
N LEU A 322 -16.62 18.98 1.81
CA LEU A 322 -17.60 19.82 1.13
C LEU A 322 -17.26 21.30 1.28
N PRO A 323 -17.58 22.15 0.29
CA PRO A 323 -17.50 23.61 0.43
C PRO A 323 -18.34 24.10 1.62
N THR A 324 -17.88 25.16 2.27
CA THR A 324 -18.57 25.74 3.45
C THR A 324 -20.03 26.13 3.15
N ALA A 325 -20.32 26.58 1.93
CA ALA A 325 -21.67 26.94 1.50
C ALA A 325 -22.61 25.73 1.33
N ASN A 326 -22.09 24.50 1.25
CA ASN A 326 -22.92 23.31 1.11
C ASN A 326 -23.62 23.02 2.44
N PRO A 327 -24.97 22.84 2.46
CA PRO A 327 -25.71 22.55 3.70
C PRO A 327 -25.27 21.28 4.43
N GLU A 328 -24.73 20.30 3.72
CA GLU A 328 -24.21 19.05 4.32
C GLU A 328 -22.78 19.19 4.89
N SER A 329 -22.11 20.32 4.60
CA SER A 329 -20.74 20.52 5.09
C SER A 329 -20.70 20.60 6.60
N PRO A 330 -19.80 19.86 7.27
CA PRO A 330 -19.65 19.98 8.73
C PRO A 330 -19.27 21.39 9.18
N VAL A 331 -18.65 22.18 8.30
CA VAL A 331 -18.25 23.58 8.57
C VAL A 331 -19.25 24.61 8.00
N ASN A 332 -20.41 24.16 7.54
CA ASN A 332 -21.53 25.07 7.29
C ASN A 332 -22.01 25.67 8.61
N GLN A 333 -22.39 26.95 8.61
CA GLN A 333 -22.83 27.68 9.83
C GLN A 333 -23.91 26.92 10.62
N ALA A 334 -24.86 26.29 9.91
CA ALA A 334 -25.94 25.52 10.53
C ALA A 334 -25.45 24.25 11.27
N ASN A 335 -24.28 23.72 10.89
CA ASN A 335 -23.75 22.48 11.43
C ASN A 335 -22.65 22.68 12.49
N LEU A 336 -22.15 23.91 12.68
CA LEU A 336 -20.99 24.17 13.54
C LEU A 336 -21.21 23.74 14.99
N VAL A 337 -22.41 23.95 15.57
CA VAL A 337 -22.72 23.51 16.93
C VAL A 337 -22.51 22.00 17.08
N LYS A 338 -23.00 21.22 16.12
CA LYS A 338 -22.79 19.76 16.08
C LYS A 338 -21.33 19.40 15.87
N THR A 339 -20.62 20.11 15.00
CA THR A 339 -19.21 19.83 14.68
C THR A 339 -18.29 20.13 15.86
N CYS A 340 -18.43 21.28 16.48
CA CYS A 340 -17.66 21.65 17.67
C CYS A 340 -18.04 20.79 18.88
N GLY A 341 -19.34 20.47 19.02
CA GLY A 341 -19.89 19.66 20.11
C GLY A 341 -19.38 18.23 20.19
N ARG A 342 -18.73 17.71 19.11
CA ARG A 342 -18.10 16.39 19.16
C ARG A 342 -16.96 16.31 20.19
N CYS A 343 -16.30 17.41 20.46
CA CYS A 343 -15.21 17.51 21.44
C CYS A 343 -15.54 18.48 22.57
N HIS A 344 -16.26 19.58 22.28
CA HIS A 344 -16.64 20.62 23.25
C HIS A 344 -18.04 20.38 23.74
N GLN A 345 -18.19 19.67 24.87
CA GLN A 345 -19.46 19.45 25.49
C GLN A 345 -20.11 20.82 25.89
N GLY A 346 -21.34 21.03 25.47
CA GLY A 346 -22.05 22.30 25.70
C GLY A 346 -21.78 23.41 24.67
N ALA A 347 -21.11 23.07 23.54
CA ALA A 347 -21.00 24.01 22.42
C ALA A 347 -22.37 24.52 21.98
N ASN A 348 -22.50 25.83 21.82
CA ASN A 348 -23.74 26.52 21.48
C ASN A 348 -23.47 27.58 20.41
N VAL A 349 -24.51 28.34 20.02
CA VAL A 349 -24.44 29.36 18.96
C VAL A 349 -23.42 30.46 19.24
N ASN A 350 -23.17 30.80 20.51
CA ASN A 350 -22.15 31.78 20.87
C ASN A 350 -20.74 31.20 20.77
N PHE A 351 -20.56 29.95 21.21
CA PHE A 351 -19.27 29.24 21.11
C PHE A 351 -18.79 29.15 19.67
N VAL A 352 -19.68 28.87 18.72
CA VAL A 352 -19.31 28.66 17.31
C VAL A 352 -19.11 29.95 16.51
N GLN A 353 -19.16 31.11 17.15
CA GLN A 353 -18.77 32.38 16.55
C GLN A 353 -17.23 32.51 16.42
N TYR A 354 -16.47 31.65 17.10
CA TYR A 354 -15.04 31.57 16.95
C TYR A 354 -14.65 31.29 15.49
N GLN A 355 -13.70 32.06 14.98
CA GLN A 355 -13.21 31.96 13.60
C GLN A 355 -11.85 31.25 13.55
N PRO A 356 -11.81 29.92 13.24
CA PRO A 356 -10.57 29.15 13.25
C PRO A 356 -9.52 29.60 12.21
N HIS A 357 -9.95 30.36 11.21
CA HIS A 357 -9.10 30.91 10.16
C HIS A 357 -9.04 32.44 10.17
N ALA A 358 -9.21 33.05 11.34
CA ALA A 358 -9.01 34.47 11.49
C ALA A 358 -7.54 34.84 11.19
N ASN A 359 -7.34 35.91 10.43
CA ASN A 359 -6.00 36.35 10.01
C ASN A 359 -5.65 37.69 10.68
N ALA A 360 -4.83 37.63 11.73
CA ALA A 360 -4.33 38.83 12.41
C ALA A 360 -3.39 39.70 11.58
N HIS A 361 -2.98 39.25 10.39
CA HIS A 361 -2.18 40.00 9.43
C HIS A 361 -3.03 40.75 8.39
N ASP A 362 -4.30 40.39 8.26
CA ASP A 362 -5.20 40.99 7.29
C ASP A 362 -6.08 42.06 7.95
N ARG A 363 -5.68 43.33 7.74
CA ARG A 363 -6.42 44.49 8.22
C ARG A 363 -7.84 44.59 7.68
N LYS A 364 -8.08 44.07 6.45
CA LYS A 364 -9.40 44.19 5.81
C LYS A 364 -10.37 43.15 6.36
N MET A 365 -9.94 41.92 6.52
CA MET A 365 -10.79 40.84 7.02
C MET A 365 -10.96 40.87 8.53
N ASN A 366 -9.90 41.15 9.30
CA ASN A 366 -9.91 41.09 10.76
C ASN A 366 -9.26 42.36 11.36
N PRO A 367 -9.86 43.58 11.21
CA PRO A 367 -9.22 44.83 11.64
C PRO A 367 -8.89 44.85 13.13
N HIS A 368 -9.77 44.34 13.98
CA HIS A 368 -9.54 44.31 15.43
C HIS A 368 -8.32 43.45 15.80
N LEU A 369 -8.18 42.27 15.23
CA LEU A 369 -7.04 41.39 15.48
C LEU A 369 -5.72 42.01 14.96
N PHE A 370 -5.79 42.67 13.82
CA PHE A 370 -4.63 43.37 13.26
C PHE A 370 -4.10 44.45 14.19
N TYR A 371 -4.99 45.34 14.72
CA TYR A 371 -4.55 46.43 15.59
C TYR A 371 -4.12 45.92 16.97
N ILE A 372 -4.79 44.93 17.55
CA ILE A 372 -4.36 44.29 18.79
C ILE A 372 -2.94 43.72 18.63
N ARG A 373 -2.71 42.97 17.56
CA ARG A 373 -1.39 42.39 17.26
C ARG A 373 -0.34 43.50 17.09
N LEU A 374 -0.65 44.56 16.35
CA LEU A 374 0.28 45.69 16.14
C LEU A 374 0.65 46.33 17.49
N PHE A 375 -0.35 46.62 18.33
CA PHE A 375 -0.15 47.17 19.69
C PHE A 375 0.75 46.26 20.54
N MET A 376 0.45 44.94 20.58
CA MET A 376 1.23 43.99 21.37
C MET A 376 2.67 43.87 20.88
N ASN A 377 2.90 43.88 19.56
CA ASN A 377 4.26 43.87 19.01
C ASN A 377 5.05 45.15 19.35
N LEU A 378 4.42 46.31 19.27
CA LEU A 378 5.04 47.57 19.65
C LEU A 378 5.36 47.61 21.15
N LEU A 379 4.44 47.16 21.99
CA LEU A 379 4.63 47.04 23.43
C LEU A 379 5.82 46.13 23.75
N LEU A 380 5.85 44.94 23.17
CA LEU A 380 6.93 43.98 23.38
C LEU A 380 8.29 44.54 22.90
N ALA A 381 8.34 45.15 21.72
CA ALA A 381 9.53 45.76 21.19
C ALA A 381 10.05 46.89 22.10
N SER A 382 9.16 47.77 22.62
CA SER A 382 9.53 48.85 23.52
C SER A 382 10.11 48.35 24.85
N VAL A 383 9.46 47.35 25.45
CA VAL A 383 9.92 46.70 26.69
C VAL A 383 11.27 46.05 26.51
N LEU A 384 11.45 45.22 25.46
CA LEU A 384 12.73 44.57 25.18
C LEU A 384 13.85 45.60 24.92
N THR A 385 13.58 46.64 24.13
CA THR A 385 14.54 47.71 23.85
C THR A 385 14.97 48.42 25.12
N PHE A 386 13.99 48.77 26.00
CA PHE A 386 14.29 49.33 27.32
C PHE A 386 15.26 48.46 28.13
N PHE A 387 14.94 47.16 28.27
CA PHE A 387 15.80 46.26 29.04
C PHE A 387 17.19 46.07 28.41
N VAL A 388 17.30 45.99 27.08
CA VAL A 388 18.60 45.90 26.38
C VAL A 388 19.45 47.14 26.67
N ILE A 389 18.86 48.36 26.53
CA ILE A 389 19.55 49.60 26.81
C ILE A 389 19.98 49.66 28.30
N HIS A 390 19.03 49.36 29.20
CA HIS A 390 19.32 49.34 30.63
C HIS A 390 20.46 48.39 31.01
N THR A 391 20.42 47.16 30.47
CA THR A 391 21.48 46.18 30.73
C THR A 391 22.84 46.63 30.16
N ALA A 392 22.86 47.21 28.96
CA ALA A 392 24.08 47.73 28.37
C ALA A 392 24.68 48.85 29.23
N LEU A 393 23.87 49.83 29.65
CA LEU A 393 24.32 50.90 30.54
C LEU A 393 24.82 50.37 31.90
N TRP A 394 24.13 49.40 32.45
CA TRP A 394 24.56 48.76 33.69
C TRP A 394 25.91 48.04 33.54
N LEU A 395 26.14 47.32 32.46
CA LEU A 395 27.43 46.66 32.15
C LEU A 395 28.56 47.66 31.97
N ILE A 396 28.30 48.76 31.27
CA ILE A 396 29.30 49.86 31.08
C ILE A 396 29.67 50.42 32.45
N ARG A 397 28.68 50.74 33.29
CA ARG A 397 28.92 51.27 34.62
C ARG A 397 29.67 50.27 35.49
N ALA A 398 29.29 48.99 35.47
CA ALA A 398 29.98 47.97 36.25
C ALA A 398 31.48 47.84 35.86
N ARG A 399 31.77 47.85 34.55
CA ARG A 399 33.17 47.86 34.06
C ARG A 399 33.93 49.12 34.47
N TYR A 400 33.31 50.28 34.37
CA TYR A 400 33.93 51.55 34.80
C TYR A 400 34.28 51.50 36.26
N ASN A 401 33.38 51.06 37.15
CA ASN A 401 33.62 50.93 38.60
C ASN A 401 34.73 49.90 38.88
N GLN A 402 34.81 48.77 38.21
CA GLN A 402 35.90 47.79 38.37
C GLN A 402 37.27 48.39 37.98
N MET A 403 37.32 49.14 36.90
CA MET A 403 38.57 49.81 36.49
C MET A 403 39.01 50.88 37.50
N LYS A 404 38.05 51.66 38.03
CA LYS A 404 38.34 52.67 39.04
C LYS A 404 38.92 52.03 40.33
N HIS A 405 38.31 50.96 40.85
CA HIS A 405 38.82 50.24 42.04
C HIS A 405 40.22 49.65 41.82
N LYS A 406 40.50 49.11 40.64
CA LYS A 406 41.84 48.60 40.31
C LYS A 406 42.88 49.71 40.22
N GLY A 407 42.48 50.92 39.80
CA GLY A 407 43.39 52.10 39.80
C GLY A 407 43.70 52.60 41.21
N GLU A 408 42.76 52.51 42.14
CA GLU A 408 42.95 52.89 43.55
C GLU A 408 43.83 51.89 44.33
N GLU A 409 43.73 50.58 44.02
CA GLU A 409 44.60 49.53 44.65
C GLU A 409 46.04 49.56 44.10
N GLY A 410 46.23 49.98 42.84
CA GLY A 410 47.57 50.09 42.23
C GLY A 410 48.36 51.36 42.60
N GLY A 411 47.74 52.39 43.17
CA GLY A 411 48.37 53.68 43.55
C GLY A 411 48.84 53.74 45.02
N GLY A 412 48.67 52.68 45.82
CA GLY A 412 48.99 52.68 47.24
C GLY A 412 50.39 52.12 47.62
N ASN A 413 51.25 51.78 46.63
CA ASN A 413 52.63 51.33 46.87
C ASN A 413 53.62 52.16 46.01
N ALA A 414 53.80 53.43 46.35
CA ALA A 414 54.94 54.22 45.91
C ALA A 414 55.51 55.06 47.08
#